data_8e97bf17c0512701bf5cc93e7cfa475f
#
_entry.id   8e97bf17c0512701bf5cc93e7cfa475f
#
_cell.length_a   1.000
_cell.length_b   1.000
_cell.length_c   1.000
_cell.angle_alpha   90.00
_cell.angle_beta   90.00
_cell.angle_gamma   90.00
#
_symmetry.space_group_name_H-M   'P 1'
#
loop_
_entity.id
_entity.type
_entity.pdbx_description
1 polymer ?
#
loop_
_entity_poly.entity_id
_entity_poly.type
_entity_poly.pdbx_seq_one_letter_code
_entity_poly.pdbx_strand_id
1 'polypeptide(L)'
;GGDAASISAFTVADLRAFHAARYVPSAATLVVAGAVTRDVLPLVEKAFGAWRAAAAPAPAPSVAVPAALEARTVWLVDKPGAAQSAIRVGAVGPSWSVPGYAAAEVMNTLLGGSFTSRLNDNLREQHGYSYGAASRLLRYRTGGLFVAFSDVQTDKTAPAVSEFLKELERIRTPAKPEEAERARSYAALGYAGDFETTAQLARRVADRVVYDLLEGFLEGFVPKALATDVAALQAAARGVVDPARMAFVVVGDRKTAEAPLRALGLGTVRTLTVEDVMGPAPTVE
;
A
#
# COMPACT_ATOMS: atom_id res chain seq x y z
N GLY A 1 -1.09 15.61 -1.83
CA GLY A 1 -2.28 15.83 -1.12
C GLY A 1 -2.81 17.24 -1.18
N GLY A 2 -4.02 17.38 -0.74
CA GLY A 2 -4.79 18.62 -0.79
C GLY A 2 -5.79 18.63 -1.94
N ASP A 3 -6.69 19.58 -1.88
CA ASP A 3 -7.68 19.87 -2.92
C ASP A 3 -7.28 21.14 -3.71
N ALA A 4 -8.03 21.45 -4.77
CA ALA A 4 -7.77 22.60 -5.61
C ALA A 4 -7.78 23.91 -4.80
N ALA A 5 -8.68 24.06 -3.84
CA ALA A 5 -8.78 25.27 -3.01
C ALA A 5 -7.55 25.43 -2.12
N SER A 6 -7.13 24.39 -1.41
CA SER A 6 -5.94 24.42 -0.55
C SER A 6 -4.65 24.65 -1.34
N ILE A 7 -4.52 24.03 -2.54
CA ILE A 7 -3.35 24.22 -3.39
C ILE A 7 -3.28 25.66 -3.92
N SER A 8 -4.42 26.20 -4.37
CA SER A 8 -4.48 27.59 -4.88
C SER A 8 -4.26 28.65 -3.79
N ALA A 9 -4.47 28.32 -2.52
CA ALA A 9 -4.25 29.23 -1.40
C ALA A 9 -2.76 29.35 -1.02
N PHE A 10 -1.88 28.43 -1.42
CA PHE A 10 -0.46 28.51 -1.07
C PHE A 10 0.24 29.67 -1.77
N THR A 11 0.96 30.44 -0.98
CA THR A 11 1.82 31.52 -1.45
C THR A 11 3.30 31.10 -1.48
N VAL A 12 4.12 31.86 -2.18
CA VAL A 12 5.59 31.68 -2.14
C VAL A 12 6.13 31.88 -0.70
N ALA A 13 5.50 32.75 0.09
CA ALA A 13 5.88 32.96 1.48
C ALA A 13 5.64 31.70 2.33
N ASP A 14 4.51 31.01 2.15
CA ASP A 14 4.21 29.75 2.84
C ASP A 14 5.22 28.65 2.49
N LEU A 15 5.56 28.52 1.20
CA LEU A 15 6.58 27.55 0.77
C LEU A 15 7.96 27.83 1.35
N ARG A 16 8.36 29.12 1.42
CA ARG A 16 9.63 29.52 2.04
C ARG A 16 9.63 29.26 3.54
N ALA A 17 8.55 29.56 4.23
CA ALA A 17 8.39 29.28 5.65
C ALA A 17 8.45 27.79 5.95
N PHE A 18 7.74 26.97 5.17
CA PHE A 18 7.78 25.52 5.29
C PHE A 18 9.19 24.97 5.05
N HIS A 19 9.87 25.42 3.98
CA HIS A 19 11.23 24.99 3.67
C HIS A 19 12.19 25.33 4.81
N ALA A 20 12.17 26.57 5.29
CA ALA A 20 13.05 27.02 6.39
C ALA A 20 12.81 26.24 7.69
N ALA A 21 11.57 25.86 7.98
CA ALA A 21 11.21 25.13 9.19
C ALA A 21 11.49 23.62 9.14
N ARG A 22 11.53 23.03 7.95
CA ARG A 22 11.59 21.56 7.78
C ARG A 22 12.88 21.05 7.16
N TYR A 23 13.47 21.82 6.22
CA TYR A 23 14.70 21.43 5.53
C TYR A 23 15.90 21.99 6.29
N VAL A 24 16.31 21.30 7.34
CA VAL A 24 17.40 21.69 8.23
C VAL A 24 18.43 20.57 8.35
N PRO A 25 19.73 20.87 8.52
CA PRO A 25 20.80 19.84 8.55
C PRO A 25 20.55 18.75 9.60
N SER A 26 20.05 19.12 10.77
CA SER A 26 19.81 18.20 11.89
C SER A 26 18.65 17.19 11.64
N ALA A 27 17.80 17.46 10.65
CA ALA A 27 16.71 16.56 10.24
C ALA A 27 16.98 15.90 8.88
N ALA A 28 18.18 16.06 8.33
CA ALA A 28 18.55 15.54 7.02
C ALA A 28 19.54 14.37 7.14
N THR A 29 19.32 13.32 6.33
CA THR A 29 20.27 12.23 6.16
C THR A 29 20.58 12.09 4.68
N LEU A 30 21.86 12.10 4.33
CA LEU A 30 22.32 11.85 2.96
C LEU A 30 22.69 10.38 2.81
N VAL A 31 22.08 9.71 1.85
CA VAL A 31 22.46 8.35 1.46
C VAL A 31 23.14 8.40 0.09
N VAL A 32 24.33 7.88 0.01
CA VAL A 32 25.11 7.77 -1.24
C VAL A 32 25.39 6.29 -1.51
N ALA A 33 24.98 5.81 -2.67
CA ALA A 33 25.18 4.42 -3.08
C ALA A 33 25.85 4.36 -4.47
N GLY A 34 26.74 3.39 -4.65
CA GLY A 34 27.47 3.18 -5.89
C GLY A 34 28.92 2.78 -5.63
N ALA A 35 29.79 2.98 -6.59
CA ALA A 35 31.25 2.80 -6.42
C ALA A 35 31.84 3.97 -5.60
N VAL A 36 31.40 4.06 -4.34
CA VAL A 36 31.74 5.16 -3.44
C VAL A 36 33.07 4.89 -2.74
N THR A 37 34.02 5.78 -2.92
CA THR A 37 35.31 5.79 -2.20
C THR A 37 35.29 6.89 -1.12
N ARG A 38 36.33 6.96 -0.30
CA ARG A 38 36.48 8.04 0.71
C ARG A 38 36.55 9.45 0.10
N ASP A 39 36.85 9.56 -1.19
CA ASP A 39 36.94 10.84 -1.91
C ASP A 39 35.58 11.54 -2.06
N VAL A 40 34.46 10.82 -1.82
CA VAL A 40 33.12 11.43 -1.79
C VAL A 40 32.95 12.39 -0.60
N LEU A 41 33.63 12.14 0.53
CA LEU A 41 33.47 12.94 1.74
C LEU A 41 33.82 14.41 1.56
N PRO A 42 34.96 14.80 0.92
CA PRO A 42 35.27 16.20 0.61
C PRO A 42 34.24 16.85 -0.30
N LEU A 43 33.63 16.09 -1.23
CA LEU A 43 32.58 16.61 -2.09
C LEU A 43 31.30 16.89 -1.32
N VAL A 44 30.90 16.01 -0.42
CA VAL A 44 29.76 16.20 0.48
C VAL A 44 29.99 17.38 1.40
N GLU A 45 31.20 17.46 2.00
CA GLU A 45 31.55 18.58 2.88
C GLU A 45 31.54 19.92 2.14
N LYS A 46 32.08 19.97 0.93
CA LYS A 46 32.02 21.15 0.08
C LYS A 46 30.58 21.57 -0.27
N ALA A 47 29.70 20.59 -0.51
CA ALA A 47 28.32 20.85 -0.92
C ALA A 47 27.41 21.25 0.26
N PHE A 48 27.58 20.59 1.41
CA PHE A 48 26.66 20.70 2.55
C PHE A 48 27.29 21.21 3.83
N GLY A 49 28.61 21.25 3.94
CA GLY A 49 29.31 21.63 5.18
C GLY A 49 29.03 23.05 5.65
N ALA A 50 28.64 23.96 4.74
CA ALA A 50 28.21 25.32 5.07
C ALA A 50 26.72 25.44 5.36
N TRP A 51 25.93 24.39 5.18
CA TRP A 51 24.48 24.42 5.40
C TRP A 51 24.20 24.59 6.90
N ARG A 52 23.54 25.71 7.24
CA ARG A 52 23.14 26.04 8.61
C ARG A 52 21.65 26.29 8.66
N ALA A 53 21.01 25.89 9.75
CA ALA A 53 19.62 26.23 10.03
C ALA A 53 19.56 27.45 10.95
N ALA A 54 18.60 28.30 10.74
CA ALA A 54 18.32 29.43 11.62
C ALA A 54 17.70 29.00 12.96
N ALA A 55 17.05 27.83 12.99
CA ALA A 55 16.39 27.29 14.17
C ALA A 55 16.40 25.75 14.14
N ALA A 56 16.03 25.11 15.24
CA ALA A 56 15.75 23.68 15.29
C ALA A 56 14.59 23.30 14.36
N PRO A 57 14.53 22.06 13.85
CA PRO A 57 13.44 21.62 12.99
C PRO A 57 12.10 21.74 13.72
N ALA A 58 11.08 22.18 13.01
CA ALA A 58 9.74 22.13 13.53
C ALA A 58 9.35 20.69 13.87
N PRO A 59 8.65 20.42 15.00
CA PRO A 59 8.23 19.08 15.37
C PRO A 59 7.40 18.44 14.25
N ALA A 60 7.60 17.15 14.02
CA ALA A 60 6.78 16.43 13.07
C ALA A 60 5.30 16.47 13.50
N PRO A 61 4.36 16.66 12.57
CA PRO A 61 2.95 16.63 12.92
C PRO A 61 2.61 15.24 13.47
N SER A 62 1.82 15.21 14.55
CA SER A 62 1.25 13.96 15.03
C SER A 62 0.19 13.49 14.04
N VAL A 63 0.40 12.31 13.50
CA VAL A 63 -0.57 11.66 12.60
C VAL A 63 -1.23 10.55 13.38
N ALA A 64 -2.53 10.71 13.66
CA ALA A 64 -3.31 9.66 14.28
C ALA A 64 -3.50 8.50 13.29
N VAL A 65 -3.31 7.27 13.77
CA VAL A 65 -3.69 6.09 13.00
C VAL A 65 -5.21 6.02 12.99
N PRO A 66 -5.86 5.92 11.81
CA PRO A 66 -7.31 5.76 11.75
C PRO A 66 -7.74 4.51 12.54
N ALA A 67 -8.88 4.58 13.21
CA ALA A 67 -9.46 3.40 13.82
C ALA A 67 -9.82 2.37 12.73
N ALA A 68 -9.65 1.09 13.06
CA ALA A 68 -10.15 0.04 12.20
C ALA A 68 -11.68 0.12 12.09
N LEU A 69 -12.22 -0.23 10.94
CA LEU A 69 -13.67 -0.26 10.74
C LEU A 69 -14.33 -1.26 11.72
N GLU A 70 -15.47 -0.91 12.26
CA GLU A 70 -16.25 -1.80 13.12
C GLU A 70 -16.97 -2.88 12.31
N ALA A 71 -17.37 -2.55 11.08
CA ALA A 71 -18.06 -3.46 10.17
C ALA A 71 -17.63 -3.20 8.73
N ARG A 72 -17.90 -4.17 7.85
CA ARG A 72 -17.72 -4.05 6.41
C ARG A 72 -18.54 -2.89 5.88
N THR A 73 -17.95 -2.10 5.00
CA THR A 73 -18.61 -1.00 4.28
C THR A 73 -18.43 -1.20 2.78
N VAL A 74 -19.49 -0.89 2.01
CA VAL A 74 -19.43 -0.92 0.55
C VAL A 74 -19.74 0.47 0.01
N TRP A 75 -18.83 1.01 -0.78
CA TRP A 75 -18.95 2.33 -1.41
C TRP A 75 -18.98 2.14 -2.91
N LEU A 76 -20.00 2.67 -3.56
CA LEU A 76 -20.10 2.72 -5.01
C LEU A 76 -20.02 4.18 -5.46
N VAL A 77 -18.93 4.55 -6.10
CA VAL A 77 -18.74 5.85 -6.74
C VAL A 77 -19.24 5.76 -8.17
N ASP A 78 -20.25 6.53 -8.49
CA ASP A 78 -20.87 6.51 -9.82
C ASP A 78 -19.96 7.18 -10.86
N LYS A 79 -19.57 6.40 -11.86
CA LYS A 79 -18.90 6.86 -13.08
C LYS A 79 -19.72 6.41 -14.28
N PRO A 80 -20.70 7.20 -14.72
CA PRO A 80 -21.62 6.81 -15.78
C PRO A 80 -20.93 6.40 -17.07
N GLY A 81 -21.35 5.28 -17.64
CA GLY A 81 -20.80 4.75 -18.89
C GLY A 81 -19.39 4.17 -18.79
N ALA A 82 -18.86 3.95 -17.59
CA ALA A 82 -17.56 3.30 -17.41
C ALA A 82 -17.58 1.89 -17.97
N ALA A 83 -16.65 1.56 -18.88
CA ALA A 83 -16.49 0.24 -19.46
C ALA A 83 -15.94 -0.78 -18.44
N GLN A 84 -15.24 -0.30 -17.43
CA GLN A 84 -14.68 -1.10 -16.34
C GLN A 84 -15.02 -0.49 -14.99
N SER A 85 -15.14 -1.35 -13.97
CA SER A 85 -15.21 -0.97 -12.57
C SER A 85 -13.85 -1.16 -11.91
N ALA A 86 -13.35 -0.11 -11.26
CA ALA A 86 -12.19 -0.21 -10.40
C ALA A 86 -12.64 -0.68 -9.00
N ILE A 87 -12.13 -1.82 -8.55
CA ILE A 87 -12.41 -2.39 -7.24
C ILE A 87 -11.19 -2.22 -6.35
N ARG A 88 -11.38 -1.69 -5.14
CA ARG A 88 -10.37 -1.58 -4.09
C ARG A 88 -10.97 -2.09 -2.79
N VAL A 89 -10.32 -3.08 -2.19
CA VAL A 89 -10.74 -3.65 -0.90
C VAL A 89 -9.63 -3.42 0.10
N GLY A 90 -9.88 -2.67 1.14
CA GLY A 90 -8.81 -2.26 2.04
C GLY A 90 -9.20 -2.17 3.50
N ALA A 91 -8.17 -2.19 4.33
CA ALA A 91 -8.25 -1.98 5.78
C ALA A 91 -6.98 -1.28 6.27
N VAL A 92 -7.07 -0.67 7.44
CA VAL A 92 -5.88 -0.19 8.16
C VAL A 92 -4.93 -1.36 8.37
N GLY A 93 -3.71 -1.21 7.91
CA GLY A 93 -2.66 -2.22 7.97
C GLY A 93 -1.62 -1.93 9.06
N PRO A 94 -0.68 -2.86 9.27
CA PRO A 94 0.39 -2.70 10.25
C PRO A 94 1.41 -1.65 9.81
N SER A 95 2.00 -0.95 10.78
CA SER A 95 3.17 -0.10 10.56
C SER A 95 4.45 -0.92 10.43
N TRP A 96 5.56 -0.25 10.14
CA TRP A 96 6.88 -0.88 10.12
C TRP A 96 7.33 -1.39 11.50
N SER A 97 6.85 -0.79 12.59
CA SER A 97 7.21 -1.20 13.95
C SER A 97 6.53 -2.49 14.41
N VAL A 98 5.51 -2.98 13.69
CA VAL A 98 4.79 -4.21 14.06
C VAL A 98 5.62 -5.43 13.66
N PRO A 99 5.89 -6.37 14.60
CA PRO A 99 6.60 -7.62 14.29
C PRO A 99 5.89 -8.46 13.23
N GLY A 100 6.61 -9.40 12.62
CA GLY A 100 6.03 -10.34 11.66
C GLY A 100 6.02 -9.83 10.21
N TYR A 101 6.84 -8.81 9.88
CA TYR A 101 6.94 -8.27 8.53
C TYR A 101 7.12 -9.35 7.46
N ALA A 102 8.10 -10.25 7.63
CA ALA A 102 8.40 -11.27 6.62
C ALA A 102 7.22 -12.24 6.39
N ALA A 103 6.56 -12.70 7.46
CA ALA A 103 5.39 -13.58 7.35
C ALA A 103 4.21 -12.86 6.67
N ALA A 104 4.03 -11.56 6.93
CA ALA A 104 3.00 -10.77 6.27
C ALA A 104 3.29 -10.56 4.77
N GLU A 105 4.55 -10.40 4.37
CA GLU A 105 4.94 -10.31 2.97
C GLU A 105 4.78 -11.65 2.25
N VAL A 106 5.12 -12.79 2.89
CA VAL A 106 4.87 -14.14 2.35
C VAL A 106 3.37 -14.36 2.17
N MET A 107 2.56 -13.99 3.17
CA MET A 107 1.10 -14.06 3.08
C MET A 107 0.56 -13.20 1.92
N ASN A 108 1.04 -11.96 1.80
CA ASN A 108 0.64 -11.08 0.70
C ASN A 108 1.07 -11.62 -0.65
N THR A 109 2.26 -12.23 -0.76
CA THR A 109 2.74 -12.90 -1.98
C THR A 109 1.78 -14.01 -2.42
N LEU A 110 1.29 -14.83 -1.47
CA LEU A 110 0.31 -15.87 -1.75
C LEU A 110 -1.04 -15.28 -2.17
N LEU A 111 -1.51 -14.22 -1.51
CA LEU A 111 -2.83 -13.64 -1.74
C LEU A 111 -2.91 -12.88 -3.06
N GLY A 112 -1.99 -11.93 -3.30
CA GLY A 112 -2.06 -11.02 -4.44
C GLY A 112 -0.74 -10.35 -4.81
N GLY A 113 0.38 -10.70 -4.15
CA GLY A 113 1.69 -10.08 -4.37
C GLY A 113 2.52 -10.70 -5.50
N SER A 114 2.03 -11.75 -6.14
CA SER A 114 2.70 -12.42 -7.27
C SER A 114 1.76 -12.66 -8.44
N PHE A 115 2.32 -12.89 -9.62
CA PHE A 115 1.52 -13.22 -10.80
C PHE A 115 0.71 -14.53 -10.63
N THR A 116 1.24 -15.50 -9.89
CA THR A 116 0.58 -16.77 -9.58
C THR A 116 -0.16 -16.76 -8.24
N SER A 117 -0.49 -15.58 -7.74
CA SER A 117 -1.25 -15.40 -6.50
C SER A 117 -2.70 -15.81 -6.64
N ARG A 118 -3.34 -16.10 -5.50
CA ARG A 118 -4.75 -16.57 -5.47
C ARG A 118 -5.72 -15.57 -6.12
N LEU A 119 -5.57 -14.28 -5.87
CA LEU A 119 -6.42 -13.25 -6.48
C LEU A 119 -6.24 -13.19 -7.99
N ASN A 120 -4.99 -13.25 -8.47
CA ASN A 120 -4.75 -13.19 -9.92
C ASN A 120 -5.19 -14.46 -10.61
N ASP A 121 -4.91 -15.62 -10.04
CA ASP A 121 -5.38 -16.92 -10.55
C ASP A 121 -6.91 -16.94 -10.62
N ASN A 122 -7.61 -16.53 -9.57
CA ASN A 122 -9.06 -16.52 -9.51
C ASN A 122 -9.68 -15.55 -10.53
N LEU A 123 -9.37 -14.24 -10.41
CA LEU A 123 -10.08 -13.22 -11.21
C LEU A 123 -9.63 -13.18 -12.67
N ARG A 124 -8.37 -13.52 -12.95
CA ARG A 124 -7.83 -13.48 -14.30
C ARG A 124 -7.92 -14.84 -15.00
N GLU A 125 -7.28 -15.87 -14.43
CA GLU A 125 -7.12 -17.15 -15.13
C GLU A 125 -8.41 -17.99 -15.10
N GLN A 126 -9.08 -18.09 -13.95
CA GLN A 126 -10.27 -18.92 -13.83
C GLN A 126 -11.52 -18.22 -14.36
N HIS A 127 -11.68 -16.93 -14.10
CA HIS A 127 -12.92 -16.21 -14.43
C HIS A 127 -12.80 -15.25 -15.61
N GLY A 128 -11.61 -14.77 -15.97
CA GLY A 128 -11.43 -13.83 -17.07
C GLY A 128 -12.07 -12.47 -16.83
N TYR A 129 -12.28 -12.07 -15.57
CA TYR A 129 -12.95 -10.80 -15.23
C TYR A 129 -12.05 -9.59 -15.38
N SER A 130 -10.73 -9.80 -15.34
CA SER A 130 -9.72 -8.72 -15.37
C SER A 130 -8.43 -9.14 -16.07
N TYR A 131 -7.59 -8.18 -16.39
CA TYR A 131 -6.21 -8.43 -16.85
C TYR A 131 -5.24 -8.73 -15.71
N GLY A 132 -5.67 -8.52 -14.45
CA GLY A 132 -4.89 -8.83 -13.26
C GLY A 132 -5.56 -8.35 -11.99
N ALA A 133 -5.28 -9.07 -10.91
CA ALA A 133 -5.67 -8.72 -9.55
C ALA A 133 -4.47 -8.84 -8.62
N ALA A 134 -4.35 -7.93 -7.67
CA ALA A 134 -3.20 -7.91 -6.78
C ALA A 134 -3.59 -7.45 -5.36
N SER A 135 -2.67 -7.66 -4.42
CA SER A 135 -2.74 -7.05 -3.09
C SER A 135 -1.38 -6.48 -2.68
N ARG A 136 -1.43 -5.49 -1.79
CA ARG A 136 -0.24 -4.82 -1.25
C ARG A 136 -0.39 -4.50 0.23
N LEU A 137 0.74 -4.51 0.92
CA LEU A 137 0.92 -3.99 2.25
C LEU A 137 1.73 -2.70 2.16
N LEU A 138 1.06 -1.57 2.31
CA LEU A 138 1.72 -0.27 2.40
C LEU A 138 1.96 0.02 3.87
N ARG A 139 3.22 0.18 4.25
CA ARG A 139 3.62 0.40 5.64
C ARG A 139 4.19 1.80 5.79
N TYR A 140 3.78 2.47 6.86
CA TYR A 140 4.26 3.79 7.23
C TYR A 140 4.83 3.75 8.64
N ARG A 141 5.35 4.87 9.13
CA ARG A 141 5.92 4.97 10.48
C ARG A 141 4.87 4.70 11.58
N THR A 142 3.66 5.19 11.41
CA THR A 142 2.60 5.17 12.43
C THR A 142 1.38 4.34 12.03
N GLY A 143 1.45 3.55 10.99
CA GLY A 143 0.33 2.73 10.53
C GLY A 143 0.62 2.14 9.16
N GLY A 144 -0.38 1.64 8.51
CA GLY A 144 -0.27 1.07 7.17
C GLY A 144 -1.64 0.93 6.50
N LEU A 145 -1.61 0.41 5.30
CA LEU A 145 -2.79 0.06 4.52
C LEU A 145 -2.58 -1.32 3.91
N PHE A 146 -3.49 -2.23 4.15
CA PHE A 146 -3.68 -3.40 3.29
C PHE A 146 -4.67 -3.01 2.19
N VAL A 147 -4.35 -3.31 0.94
CA VAL A 147 -5.27 -3.11 -0.18
C VAL A 147 -5.17 -4.25 -1.18
N ALA A 148 -6.31 -4.84 -1.53
CA ALA A 148 -6.48 -5.74 -2.66
C ALA A 148 -7.25 -5.00 -3.77
N PHE A 149 -6.86 -5.19 -5.03
CA PHE A 149 -7.41 -4.39 -6.12
C PHE A 149 -7.40 -5.11 -7.46
N SER A 150 -8.36 -4.72 -8.29
CA SER A 150 -8.45 -5.08 -9.71
C SER A 150 -9.34 -4.07 -10.44
N ASP A 151 -9.16 -3.98 -11.74
CA ASP A 151 -10.09 -3.33 -12.64
C ASP A 151 -10.76 -4.44 -13.49
N VAL A 152 -12.08 -4.49 -13.45
CA VAL A 152 -12.88 -5.58 -14.05
C VAL A 152 -13.90 -5.04 -15.04
N GLN A 153 -14.37 -5.87 -15.94
CA GLN A 153 -15.50 -5.52 -16.82
C GLN A 153 -16.71 -5.11 -15.96
N THR A 154 -17.43 -4.07 -16.38
CA THR A 154 -18.49 -3.48 -15.58
C THR A 154 -19.61 -4.48 -15.24
N ASP A 155 -20.00 -5.39 -16.15
CA ASP A 155 -20.98 -6.44 -15.92
C ASP A 155 -20.47 -7.56 -14.97
N LYS A 156 -19.17 -7.61 -14.69
CA LYS A 156 -18.53 -8.55 -13.78
C LYS A 156 -18.23 -7.95 -12.40
N THR A 157 -18.68 -6.72 -12.13
CA THR A 157 -18.39 -6.01 -10.86
C THR A 157 -18.81 -6.82 -9.63
N ALA A 158 -20.06 -7.21 -9.53
CA ALA A 158 -20.55 -7.96 -8.37
C ALA A 158 -19.97 -9.39 -8.28
N PRO A 159 -19.88 -10.19 -9.37
CA PRO A 159 -19.15 -11.45 -9.33
C PRO A 159 -17.71 -11.30 -8.85
N ALA A 160 -16.98 -10.29 -9.33
CA ALA A 160 -15.59 -10.05 -8.91
C ALA A 160 -15.49 -9.68 -7.42
N VAL A 161 -16.39 -8.83 -6.91
CA VAL A 161 -16.46 -8.51 -5.48
C VAL A 161 -16.70 -9.77 -4.63
N SER A 162 -17.55 -10.68 -5.10
CA SER A 162 -17.78 -11.97 -4.44
C SER A 162 -16.50 -12.83 -4.42
N GLU A 163 -15.75 -12.87 -5.52
CA GLU A 163 -14.50 -13.62 -5.58
C GLU A 163 -13.40 -12.99 -4.73
N PHE A 164 -13.31 -11.65 -4.67
CA PHE A 164 -12.44 -10.97 -3.70
C PHE A 164 -12.73 -11.44 -2.28
N LEU A 165 -14.01 -11.40 -1.87
CA LEU A 165 -14.39 -11.82 -0.53
C LEU A 165 -14.00 -13.27 -0.27
N LYS A 166 -14.26 -14.16 -1.19
CA LYS A 166 -13.90 -15.58 -1.10
C LYS A 166 -12.40 -15.79 -0.88
N GLU A 167 -11.53 -15.12 -1.64
CA GLU A 167 -10.09 -15.26 -1.47
C GLU A 167 -9.57 -14.59 -0.17
N LEU A 168 -10.19 -13.48 0.26
CA LEU A 168 -9.89 -12.84 1.55
C LEU A 168 -10.32 -13.69 2.75
N GLU A 169 -11.40 -14.45 2.65
CA GLU A 169 -11.78 -15.45 3.67
C GLU A 169 -10.84 -16.67 3.61
N ARG A 170 -10.56 -17.16 2.41
CA ARG A 170 -9.71 -18.35 2.19
C ARG A 170 -8.28 -18.14 2.69
N ILE A 171 -7.69 -16.93 2.56
CA ILE A 171 -6.31 -16.70 3.04
C ILE A 171 -6.18 -16.87 4.56
N ARG A 172 -7.26 -16.72 5.32
CA ARG A 172 -7.31 -16.90 6.77
C ARG A 172 -7.33 -18.35 7.23
N THR A 173 -7.55 -19.28 6.29
CA THR A 173 -7.47 -20.72 6.53
C THR A 173 -6.06 -21.24 6.22
N PRO A 174 -5.66 -22.42 6.77
CA PRO A 174 -4.34 -22.98 6.46
C PRO A 174 -4.11 -23.11 4.95
N ALA A 175 -3.00 -22.57 4.49
CA ALA A 175 -2.57 -22.73 3.10
C ALA A 175 -2.13 -24.19 2.87
N LYS A 176 -2.24 -24.67 1.63
CA LYS A 176 -1.62 -25.93 1.24
C LYS A 176 -0.09 -25.78 1.36
N PRO A 177 0.63 -26.84 1.78
CA PRO A 177 2.09 -26.78 1.91
C PRO A 177 2.80 -26.27 0.67
N GLU A 178 2.35 -26.68 -0.52
CA GLU A 178 2.92 -26.29 -1.81
C GLU A 178 2.70 -24.79 -2.13
N GLU A 179 1.54 -24.26 -1.74
CA GLU A 179 1.25 -22.81 -1.89
C GLU A 179 2.16 -21.98 -0.98
N ALA A 180 2.32 -22.42 0.28
CA ALA A 180 3.18 -21.75 1.24
C ALA A 180 4.65 -21.77 0.81
N GLU A 181 5.14 -22.94 0.32
CA GLU A 181 6.49 -23.11 -0.21
C GLU A 181 6.76 -22.18 -1.40
N ARG A 182 5.86 -22.16 -2.36
CA ARG A 182 5.96 -21.30 -3.53
C ARG A 182 5.99 -19.80 -3.12
N ALA A 183 5.13 -19.39 -2.17
CA ALA A 183 5.08 -18.01 -1.72
C ALA A 183 6.36 -17.58 -0.99
N ARG A 184 6.92 -18.46 -0.13
CA ARG A 184 8.20 -18.21 0.57
C ARG A 184 9.34 -18.04 -0.41
N SER A 185 9.47 -19.00 -1.34
CA SER A 185 10.52 -18.99 -2.35
C SER A 185 10.42 -17.75 -3.25
N TYR A 186 9.20 -17.41 -3.69
CA TYR A 186 8.98 -16.21 -4.49
C TYR A 186 9.36 -14.93 -3.75
N ALA A 187 8.93 -14.77 -2.49
CA ALA A 187 9.26 -13.61 -1.67
C ALA A 187 10.77 -13.49 -1.39
N ALA A 188 11.42 -14.62 -1.07
CA ALA A 188 12.85 -14.66 -0.77
C ALA A 188 13.71 -14.36 -2.01
N LEU A 189 13.40 -14.99 -3.15
CA LEU A 189 14.15 -14.80 -4.39
C LEU A 189 13.90 -13.42 -5.00
N GLY A 190 12.64 -12.93 -4.96
CA GLY A 190 12.28 -11.60 -5.46
C GLY A 190 12.94 -10.46 -4.70
N TYR A 191 13.27 -10.68 -3.41
CA TYR A 191 13.87 -9.65 -2.57
C TYR A 191 15.24 -9.17 -3.06
N ALA A 192 16.01 -10.03 -3.72
CA ALA A 192 17.30 -9.64 -4.32
C ALA A 192 17.14 -8.55 -5.38
N GLY A 193 16.04 -8.56 -6.14
CA GLY A 193 15.72 -7.56 -7.14
C GLY A 193 15.55 -6.13 -6.59
N ASP A 194 15.30 -6.00 -5.29
CA ASP A 194 15.21 -4.70 -4.62
C ASP A 194 16.57 -4.01 -4.40
N PHE A 195 17.68 -4.69 -4.71
CA PHE A 195 19.06 -4.24 -4.49
C PHE A 195 19.93 -4.27 -5.75
N GLU A 196 19.37 -4.53 -6.92
CA GLU A 196 20.13 -4.70 -8.16
C GLU A 196 20.74 -3.39 -8.68
N THR A 197 20.10 -2.26 -8.43
CA THR A 197 20.59 -0.96 -8.88
C THR A 197 21.03 -0.09 -7.71
N THR A 198 21.94 0.85 -7.97
CA THR A 198 22.37 1.85 -6.96
C THR A 198 21.20 2.67 -6.41
N ALA A 199 20.21 2.98 -7.25
CA ALA A 199 19.02 3.71 -6.85
C ALA A 199 18.13 2.87 -5.90
N GLN A 200 17.94 1.59 -6.17
CA GLN A 200 17.21 0.68 -5.29
C GLN A 200 17.93 0.51 -3.95
N LEU A 201 19.25 0.31 -3.98
CA LEU A 201 20.06 0.22 -2.77
C LEU A 201 19.96 1.49 -1.93
N ALA A 202 20.14 2.68 -2.55
CA ALA A 202 20.01 3.96 -1.86
C ALA A 202 18.62 4.12 -1.22
N ARG A 203 17.55 3.73 -1.93
CA ARG A 203 16.18 3.77 -1.43
C ARG A 203 15.99 2.85 -0.23
N ARG A 204 16.48 1.60 -0.27
CA ARG A 204 16.35 0.65 0.86
C ARG A 204 17.08 1.13 2.11
N VAL A 205 18.27 1.73 1.93
CA VAL A 205 19.00 2.34 3.04
C VAL A 205 18.25 3.58 3.56
N ALA A 206 17.69 4.41 2.68
CA ALA A 206 16.87 5.55 3.08
C ALA A 206 15.60 5.11 3.82
N ASP A 207 14.92 4.05 3.38
CA ASP A 207 13.75 3.48 4.07
C ASP A 207 14.11 3.06 5.50
N ARG A 208 15.30 2.45 5.71
CA ARG A 208 15.79 2.10 7.06
C ARG A 208 15.86 3.34 7.96
N VAL A 209 16.40 4.45 7.46
CA VAL A 209 16.50 5.71 8.20
C VAL A 209 15.12 6.34 8.43
N VAL A 210 14.31 6.44 7.37
CA VAL A 210 12.99 7.09 7.41
C VAL A 210 12.04 6.39 8.38
N TYR A 211 12.08 5.05 8.40
CA TYR A 211 11.17 4.24 9.22
C TYR A 211 11.79 3.74 10.53
N ASP A 212 13.02 4.15 10.84
CA ASP A 212 13.75 3.77 12.05
C ASP A 212 13.84 2.24 12.21
N LEU A 213 14.17 1.55 11.11
CA LEU A 213 14.27 0.10 11.10
C LEU A 213 15.58 -0.35 11.78
N LEU A 214 15.46 -1.40 12.58
CA LEU A 214 16.57 -1.96 13.33
C LEU A 214 17.74 -2.40 12.42
N GLU A 215 18.93 -2.42 12.97
CA GLU A 215 20.09 -3.06 12.32
C GLU A 215 19.80 -4.53 12.02
N GLY A 216 20.24 -5.01 10.86
CA GLY A 216 19.93 -6.36 10.39
C GLY A 216 18.49 -6.55 9.88
N PHE A 217 17.68 -5.49 9.79
CA PHE A 217 16.30 -5.62 9.30
C PHE A 217 16.25 -6.10 7.86
N LEU A 218 17.06 -5.48 6.98
CA LEU A 218 17.10 -5.82 5.55
C LEU A 218 17.70 -7.22 5.34
N GLU A 219 18.81 -7.50 5.99
CA GLU A 219 19.53 -8.77 5.91
C GLU A 219 18.72 -9.94 6.50
N GLY A 220 17.90 -9.64 7.49
CA GLY A 220 17.06 -10.63 8.17
C GLY A 220 15.79 -11.02 7.41
N PHE A 221 15.45 -10.36 6.31
CA PHE A 221 14.20 -10.64 5.59
C PHE A 221 14.19 -12.04 4.98
N VAL A 222 15.19 -12.38 4.18
CA VAL A 222 15.24 -13.67 3.46
C VAL A 222 15.16 -14.87 4.40
N PRO A 223 16.02 -14.98 5.44
CA PRO A 223 15.93 -16.13 6.37
C PRO A 223 14.56 -16.19 7.09
N LYS A 224 13.97 -15.05 7.45
CA LYS A 224 12.65 -15.00 8.10
C LYS A 224 11.52 -15.39 7.13
N ALA A 225 11.61 -14.97 5.88
CA ALA A 225 10.62 -15.34 4.84
C ALA A 225 10.67 -16.85 4.58
N LEU A 226 11.86 -17.43 4.43
CA LEU A 226 12.04 -18.87 4.25
C LEU A 226 11.60 -19.70 5.48
N ALA A 227 11.76 -19.17 6.68
CA ALA A 227 11.31 -19.81 7.92
C ALA A 227 9.80 -19.68 8.19
N THR A 228 9.06 -18.90 7.38
CA THR A 228 7.61 -18.73 7.54
C THR A 228 6.87 -20.03 7.23
N ASP A 229 6.41 -20.74 8.23
CA ASP A 229 5.60 -21.94 8.08
C ASP A 229 4.11 -21.61 7.81
N VAL A 230 3.29 -22.63 7.59
CA VAL A 230 1.84 -22.47 7.35
C VAL A 230 1.13 -21.79 8.52
N ALA A 231 1.55 -22.07 9.75
CA ALA A 231 0.96 -21.48 10.95
C ALA A 231 1.27 -20.00 11.08
N ALA A 232 2.53 -19.61 10.83
CA ALA A 232 2.97 -18.21 10.82
C ALA A 232 2.30 -17.41 9.68
N LEU A 233 2.16 -18.00 8.48
CA LEU A 233 1.44 -17.41 7.36
C LEU A 233 -0.03 -17.17 7.72
N GLN A 234 -0.69 -18.17 8.31
CA GLN A 234 -2.09 -18.05 8.73
C GLN A 234 -2.27 -17.02 9.86
N ALA A 235 -1.36 -16.96 10.82
CA ALA A 235 -1.38 -15.94 11.87
C ALA A 235 -1.24 -14.53 11.26
N ALA A 236 -0.32 -14.33 10.32
CA ALA A 236 -0.17 -13.07 9.59
C ALA A 236 -1.45 -12.71 8.81
N ALA A 237 -2.06 -13.68 8.13
CA ALA A 237 -3.31 -13.47 7.41
C ALA A 237 -4.44 -13.02 8.34
N ARG A 238 -4.62 -13.67 9.48
CA ARG A 238 -5.65 -13.29 10.46
C ARG A 238 -5.39 -11.93 11.11
N GLY A 239 -4.13 -11.54 11.25
CA GLY A 239 -3.75 -10.25 11.82
C GLY A 239 -3.93 -9.06 10.85
N VAL A 240 -3.91 -9.33 9.53
CA VAL A 240 -3.97 -8.26 8.50
C VAL A 240 -5.31 -8.24 7.79
N VAL A 241 -5.86 -9.41 7.46
CA VAL A 241 -7.04 -9.56 6.62
C VAL A 241 -8.24 -9.94 7.47
N ASP A 242 -9.14 -8.99 7.68
CA ASP A 242 -10.44 -9.24 8.32
C ASP A 242 -11.58 -8.76 7.42
N PRO A 243 -12.12 -9.64 6.55
CA PRO A 243 -13.14 -9.25 5.56
C PRO A 243 -14.42 -8.69 6.16
N ALA A 244 -14.69 -8.96 7.45
CA ALA A 244 -15.84 -8.38 8.15
C ALA A 244 -15.64 -6.89 8.50
N ARG A 245 -14.40 -6.39 8.45
CA ARG A 245 -14.00 -5.03 8.86
C ARG A 245 -13.24 -4.28 7.77
N MET A 246 -13.53 -4.57 6.51
CA MET A 246 -12.90 -3.93 5.34
C MET A 246 -13.84 -2.99 4.62
N ALA A 247 -13.26 -1.97 3.99
CA ALA A 247 -13.95 -1.13 3.03
C ALA A 247 -13.83 -1.75 1.63
N PHE A 248 -14.95 -1.91 0.96
CA PHE A 248 -15.06 -2.25 -0.45
C PHE A 248 -15.43 -0.97 -1.20
N VAL A 249 -14.53 -0.47 -2.02
CA VAL A 249 -14.73 0.73 -2.84
C VAL A 249 -14.78 0.31 -4.29
N VAL A 250 -15.87 0.61 -4.94
CA VAL A 250 -16.11 0.35 -6.36
C VAL A 250 -16.35 1.67 -7.06
N VAL A 251 -15.57 1.95 -8.10
CA VAL A 251 -15.80 3.08 -9.00
C VAL A 251 -16.22 2.52 -10.35
N GLY A 252 -17.45 2.78 -10.78
CA GLY A 252 -17.99 2.20 -12.02
C GLY A 252 -19.38 2.73 -12.38
N ASP A 253 -19.98 2.20 -13.43
CA ASP A 253 -21.33 2.56 -13.85
C ASP A 253 -22.36 2.02 -12.84
N ARG A 254 -22.97 2.93 -12.10
CA ARG A 254 -23.97 2.64 -11.08
C ARG A 254 -25.16 1.87 -11.64
N LYS A 255 -25.61 2.21 -12.85
CA LYS A 255 -26.77 1.57 -13.46
C LYS A 255 -26.61 0.05 -13.62
N THR A 256 -25.38 -0.36 -13.92
CA THR A 256 -25.04 -1.77 -14.09
C THR A 256 -24.63 -2.45 -12.77
N ALA A 257 -23.90 -1.74 -11.90
CA ALA A 257 -23.26 -2.34 -10.73
C ALA A 257 -24.12 -2.34 -9.47
N GLU A 258 -25.00 -1.34 -9.23
CA GLU A 258 -25.62 -1.14 -7.91
C GLU A 258 -26.54 -2.30 -7.49
N ALA A 259 -27.49 -2.69 -8.33
CA ALA A 259 -28.46 -3.72 -7.96
C ALA A 259 -27.78 -5.08 -7.70
N PRO A 260 -26.85 -5.56 -8.54
CA PRO A 260 -26.09 -6.79 -8.27
C PRO A 260 -25.21 -6.69 -7.00
N LEU A 261 -24.57 -5.54 -6.73
CA LEU A 261 -23.77 -5.36 -5.52
C LEU A 261 -24.64 -5.43 -4.26
N ARG A 262 -25.82 -4.81 -4.27
CA ARG A 262 -26.76 -4.87 -3.14
C ARG A 262 -27.25 -6.31 -2.90
N ALA A 263 -27.47 -7.06 -3.95
CA ALA A 263 -27.92 -8.46 -3.88
C ALA A 263 -26.87 -9.39 -3.22
N LEU A 264 -25.58 -9.02 -3.16
CA LEU A 264 -24.56 -9.79 -2.46
C LEU A 264 -24.73 -9.79 -0.92
N GLY A 265 -25.54 -8.90 -0.35
CA GLY A 265 -25.79 -8.87 1.09
C GLY A 265 -24.55 -8.52 1.93
N LEU A 266 -23.59 -7.81 1.37
CA LEU A 266 -22.31 -7.51 2.04
C LEU A 266 -22.39 -6.40 3.10
N GLY A 267 -23.57 -5.88 3.36
CA GLY A 267 -23.85 -4.73 4.20
C GLY A 267 -24.43 -3.56 3.42
N THR A 268 -24.47 -2.37 4.04
CA THR A 268 -25.01 -1.18 3.40
C THR A 268 -24.13 -0.71 2.25
N VAL A 269 -24.69 -0.66 1.04
CA VAL A 269 -24.05 -0.04 -0.12
C VAL A 269 -24.36 1.46 -0.11
N ARG A 270 -23.34 2.28 0.09
CA ARG A 270 -23.40 3.73 0.01
C ARG A 270 -22.98 4.18 -1.39
N THR A 271 -23.82 4.98 -2.02
CA THR A 271 -23.52 5.53 -3.36
C THR A 271 -23.04 6.96 -3.23
N LEU A 272 -22.02 7.30 -3.99
CA LEU A 272 -21.43 8.62 -4.10
C LEU A 272 -21.30 9.00 -5.58
N THR A 273 -21.26 10.27 -5.87
CA THR A 273 -20.83 10.80 -7.15
C THR A 273 -19.32 11.06 -7.14
N VAL A 274 -18.71 11.29 -8.31
CA VAL A 274 -17.32 11.74 -8.39
C VAL A 274 -17.15 13.08 -7.67
N GLU A 275 -18.15 13.96 -7.76
CA GLU A 275 -18.13 15.27 -7.11
C GLU A 275 -18.20 15.16 -5.58
N ASP A 276 -18.94 14.20 -5.02
CA ASP A 276 -18.94 13.93 -3.56
C ASP A 276 -17.54 13.53 -3.04
N VAL A 277 -16.73 12.92 -3.89
CA VAL A 277 -15.39 12.42 -3.51
C VAL A 277 -14.29 13.45 -3.80
N MET A 278 -14.37 14.12 -4.95
CA MET A 278 -13.30 14.98 -5.48
C MET A 278 -13.55 16.46 -5.33
N GLY A 279 -14.78 16.84 -4.92
CA GLY A 279 -15.28 18.21 -5.02
C GLY A 279 -15.72 18.56 -6.45
N PRO A 280 -16.22 19.78 -6.66
CA PRO A 280 -16.68 20.23 -7.97
C PRO A 280 -15.57 20.17 -9.01
N ALA A 281 -15.94 19.86 -10.26
CA ALA A 281 -14.99 19.85 -11.37
C ALA A 281 -14.29 21.21 -11.47
N PRO A 282 -12.95 21.25 -11.68
CA PRO A 282 -12.26 22.52 -11.89
C PRO A 282 -12.80 23.19 -13.16
N THR A 283 -13.11 24.47 -13.07
CA THR A 283 -13.41 25.30 -14.24
C THR A 283 -12.12 25.42 -15.05
N VAL A 284 -12.11 24.84 -16.24
CA VAL A 284 -11.00 25.04 -17.20
C VAL A 284 -11.34 26.32 -17.96
N GLU A 285 -10.63 27.42 -17.66
CA GLU A 285 -10.65 28.63 -18.47
C GLU A 285 -9.76 28.47 -19.70
#